data_d00f2cc55020c70d651e7240d23ddb6a
#
_entry.id   d00f2cc55020c70d651e7240d23ddb6a
#
_cell.length_a   1.000
_cell.length_b   1.000
_cell.length_c   1.000
_cell.angle_alpha   90.00
_cell.angle_beta   90.00
_cell.angle_gamma   90.00
#
_symmetry.space_group_name_H-M   'P 1'
#
loop_
_entity.id
_entity.type
_entity.pdbx_description
1 polymer ?
#
loop_
_entity_poly.entity_id
_entity_poly.type
_entity_poly.pdbx_seq_one_letter_code
_entity_poly.pdbx_strand_id
1 'polypeptide(L)'
;MPFPPSSDWHLRPAAEVLQAQQTDAARGLSAEEAARRLQEHGTNELATQQARPWPKLLLDQFTDFMILVLLAAAVVSGLLGEWVDTLVIVVIVVLNAVIGFTQARRADQAIAALRQLAAAQAQVLRGGQPQPVPAADLVPGDIVLLEAGNQIPADLRLLEAAQLKVDESTLTGESVTVEKRTEALVGDKLALGDRINLGFKGTTVTHGRARGVVVATGMGTELGKVAGLLNDAMDRGTPLQLRLARFSKQLSLIVLLICAALFGFGLLRGEPAMVMLLTAISLAVAAIPEALPAVVTVLLAVGARRMADFNALIRRLPAVETLGSVSVICSDKTGTLTQNRMHAELALAAGQL
;
A
#
# COMPACT_ATOMS: atom_id res chain seq x y z
N MET A 1 14.74 22.62 -14.94
CA MET A 1 13.72 23.39 -14.21
C MET A 1 12.64 22.41 -13.82
N PRO A 2 12.22 22.29 -12.58
CA PRO A 2 11.10 21.42 -12.23
C PRO A 2 9.85 21.96 -12.94
N PHE A 3 9.10 21.08 -13.59
CA PHE A 3 7.82 21.42 -14.19
C PHE A 3 6.93 22.05 -13.10
N PRO A 4 6.21 23.14 -13.38
CA PRO A 4 5.34 23.74 -12.39
C PRO A 4 4.29 22.71 -11.95
N PRO A 5 3.95 22.64 -10.66
CA PRO A 5 2.86 21.83 -10.17
C PRO A 5 1.57 22.41 -10.76
N SER A 6 1.17 21.95 -11.94
CA SER A 6 0.02 22.52 -12.59
C SER A 6 -1.15 21.59 -12.48
N SER A 7 -2.06 21.94 -11.62
CA SER A 7 -3.44 21.45 -11.62
C SER A 7 -4.24 21.93 -12.86
N ASP A 8 -3.66 22.74 -13.76
CA ASP A 8 -4.38 23.57 -14.73
C ASP A 8 -4.19 23.15 -16.19
N TRP A 9 -3.75 21.90 -16.42
CA TRP A 9 -3.58 21.37 -17.79
C TRP A 9 -4.88 21.36 -18.61
N HIS A 10 -6.02 21.29 -17.95
CA HIS A 10 -7.33 21.32 -18.59
C HIS A 10 -7.70 22.70 -19.15
N LEU A 11 -7.11 23.78 -18.64
CA LEU A 11 -7.34 25.15 -19.10
C LEU A 11 -6.46 25.52 -20.30
N ARG A 12 -5.40 24.75 -20.56
CA ARG A 12 -4.42 25.06 -21.61
C ARG A 12 -4.78 24.41 -22.94
N PRO A 13 -4.61 25.13 -24.06
CA PRO A 13 -4.63 24.53 -25.39
C PRO A 13 -3.61 23.38 -25.50
N ALA A 14 -3.94 22.36 -26.28
CA ALA A 14 -3.06 21.18 -26.44
C ALA A 14 -1.65 21.56 -26.94
N ALA A 15 -1.54 22.57 -27.82
CA ALA A 15 -0.25 23.06 -28.36
C ALA A 15 0.66 23.62 -27.23
N GLU A 16 0.09 24.38 -26.30
CA GLU A 16 0.85 24.92 -25.17
C GLU A 16 1.33 23.81 -24.22
N VAL A 17 0.51 22.76 -24.02
CA VAL A 17 0.89 21.61 -23.22
C VAL A 17 2.03 20.84 -23.86
N LEU A 18 1.99 20.60 -25.17
CA LEU A 18 3.09 19.98 -25.93
C LEU A 18 4.38 20.79 -25.81
N GLN A 19 4.29 22.10 -25.94
CA GLN A 19 5.45 22.99 -25.79
C GLN A 19 5.99 22.95 -24.36
N ALA A 20 5.11 23.00 -23.33
CA ALA A 20 5.50 22.91 -21.93
C ALA A 20 6.15 21.55 -21.61
N GLN A 21 5.65 20.46 -22.19
CA GLN A 21 6.21 19.12 -22.04
C GLN A 21 7.40 18.85 -22.97
N GLN A 22 7.79 19.83 -23.83
CA GLN A 22 8.90 19.71 -24.77
C GLN A 22 8.82 18.40 -25.57
N THR A 23 7.65 18.12 -26.15
CA THR A 23 7.40 16.91 -26.93
C THR A 23 6.69 17.24 -28.23
N ASP A 24 6.89 16.38 -29.23
CA ASP A 24 6.26 16.50 -30.54
C ASP A 24 5.09 15.52 -30.68
N ALA A 25 3.91 15.99 -31.08
CA ALA A 25 2.72 15.15 -31.21
C ALA A 25 2.88 14.02 -32.23
N ALA A 26 3.68 14.22 -33.32
CA ALA A 26 3.84 13.26 -34.39
C ALA A 26 4.99 12.27 -34.14
N ARG A 27 6.01 12.69 -33.43
CA ARG A 27 7.20 11.87 -33.19
C ARG A 27 7.29 11.33 -31.76
N GLY A 28 6.67 12.00 -30.76
CA GLY A 28 6.86 11.69 -29.35
C GLY A 28 8.29 12.01 -28.88
N LEU A 29 8.66 11.46 -27.74
CA LEU A 29 10.01 11.56 -27.19
C LEU A 29 10.98 10.62 -27.92
N SER A 30 12.29 10.97 -27.92
CA SER A 30 13.32 9.98 -28.27
C SER A 30 13.51 8.98 -27.13
N ALA A 31 14.10 7.82 -27.42
CA ALA A 31 14.39 6.81 -26.40
C ALA A 31 15.35 7.33 -25.31
N GLU A 32 16.35 8.14 -25.70
CA GLU A 32 17.33 8.75 -24.80
C GLU A 32 16.67 9.78 -23.88
N GLU A 33 15.79 10.62 -24.43
CA GLU A 33 15.07 11.63 -23.64
C GLU A 33 14.08 10.96 -22.67
N ALA A 34 13.39 9.90 -23.08
CA ALA A 34 12.52 9.14 -22.19
C ALA A 34 13.31 8.49 -21.04
N ALA A 35 14.49 7.91 -21.34
CA ALA A 35 15.36 7.34 -20.31
C ALA A 35 15.89 8.39 -19.33
N ARG A 36 16.27 9.57 -19.83
CA ARG A 36 16.70 10.70 -18.99
C ARG A 36 15.59 11.15 -18.04
N ARG A 37 14.37 11.34 -18.58
CA ARG A 37 13.19 11.73 -17.78
C ARG A 37 12.80 10.67 -16.78
N LEU A 38 12.95 9.39 -17.09
CA LEU A 38 12.70 8.31 -16.15
C LEU A 38 13.66 8.37 -14.95
N GLN A 39 14.92 8.71 -15.17
CA GLN A 39 15.87 8.93 -14.07
C GLN A 39 15.54 10.18 -13.23
N GLU A 40 15.00 11.22 -13.87
CA GLU A 40 14.69 12.51 -13.23
C GLU A 40 13.38 12.46 -12.42
N HIS A 41 12.33 11.85 -12.99
CA HIS A 41 10.99 11.81 -12.41
C HIS A 41 10.66 10.52 -11.65
N GLY A 42 11.47 9.46 -11.83
CA GLY A 42 11.20 8.13 -11.29
C GLY A 42 10.10 7.38 -12.06
N THR A 43 9.75 6.21 -11.55
CA THR A 43 8.75 5.32 -12.17
C THR A 43 7.33 5.84 -12.00
N ASN A 44 6.47 5.56 -12.99
CA ASN A 44 5.04 5.85 -12.93
C ASN A 44 4.29 4.84 -12.06
N GLU A 45 4.77 4.64 -10.84
CA GLU A 45 4.15 3.79 -9.85
C GLU A 45 3.58 4.62 -8.70
N LEU A 46 2.47 4.17 -8.14
CA LEU A 46 1.98 4.75 -6.89
C LEU A 46 2.93 4.34 -5.78
N ALA A 47 3.36 5.29 -4.96
CA ALA A 47 4.18 5.00 -3.79
C ALA A 47 3.41 4.04 -2.88
N THR A 48 3.69 2.78 -3.05
CA THR A 48 3.38 1.75 -2.07
C THR A 48 4.48 1.81 -1.03
N GLN A 49 4.17 1.56 0.24
CA GLN A 49 5.21 1.43 1.27
C GLN A 49 6.38 0.64 0.69
N GLN A 50 7.52 1.33 0.56
CA GLN A 50 8.76 0.68 0.14
C GLN A 50 8.97 -0.53 1.04
N ALA A 51 9.27 -1.68 0.45
CA ALA A 51 9.64 -2.85 1.20
C ALA A 51 10.69 -2.42 2.24
N ARG A 52 10.41 -2.68 3.52
CA ARG A 52 11.32 -2.27 4.59
C ARG A 52 12.68 -2.89 4.34
N PRO A 53 13.79 -2.13 4.37
CA PRO A 53 15.10 -2.71 4.13
C PRO A 53 15.35 -3.83 5.14
N TRP A 54 15.91 -4.93 4.67
CA TRP A 54 16.10 -6.14 5.49
C TRP A 54 16.83 -5.92 6.84
N PRO A 55 17.79 -4.96 6.99
CA PRO A 55 18.39 -4.69 8.30
C PRO A 55 17.39 -4.10 9.28
N LYS A 56 16.45 -3.26 8.80
CA LYS A 56 15.40 -2.68 9.64
C LYS A 56 14.41 -3.75 10.10
N LEU A 57 14.03 -4.66 9.19
CA LEU A 57 13.17 -5.81 9.56
C LEU A 57 13.81 -6.68 10.64
N LEU A 58 15.13 -6.86 10.60
CA LEU A 58 15.85 -7.60 11.62
C LEU A 58 15.92 -6.82 12.94
N LEU A 59 16.27 -5.53 12.89
CA LEU A 59 16.33 -4.67 14.09
C LEU A 59 14.97 -4.53 14.77
N ASP A 60 13.88 -4.45 14.01
CA ASP A 60 12.53 -4.34 14.54
C ASP A 60 12.18 -5.57 15.44
N GLN A 61 12.81 -6.74 15.19
CA GLN A 61 12.63 -7.93 16.05
C GLN A 61 13.22 -7.73 17.45
N PHE A 62 14.22 -6.88 17.62
CA PHE A 62 14.89 -6.64 18.89
C PHE A 62 14.34 -5.43 19.66
N THR A 63 13.39 -4.68 19.07
CA THR A 63 12.77 -3.52 19.71
C THR A 63 11.51 -3.84 20.50
N ASP A 64 11.03 -5.07 20.43
CA ASP A 64 9.89 -5.52 21.24
C ASP A 64 10.25 -5.45 22.72
N PHE A 65 9.33 -4.92 23.55
CA PHE A 65 9.57 -4.74 24.99
C PHE A 65 9.90 -6.04 25.70
N MET A 66 9.29 -7.16 25.28
CA MET A 66 9.53 -8.46 25.89
C MET A 66 10.94 -8.97 25.56
N ILE A 67 11.39 -8.78 24.32
CA ILE A 67 12.76 -9.16 23.92
C ILE A 67 13.80 -8.31 24.64
N LEU A 68 13.52 -7.03 24.86
CA LEU A 68 14.40 -6.18 25.67
C LEU A 68 14.52 -6.66 27.11
N VAL A 69 13.43 -7.13 27.72
CA VAL A 69 13.45 -7.74 29.06
C VAL A 69 14.29 -9.03 29.08
N LEU A 70 14.12 -9.90 28.05
CA LEU A 70 14.94 -11.12 27.91
C LEU A 70 16.42 -10.81 27.71
N LEU A 71 16.76 -9.81 26.89
CA LEU A 71 18.14 -9.38 26.70
C LEU A 71 18.75 -8.83 27.99
N ALA A 72 17.98 -8.03 28.75
CA ALA A 72 18.43 -7.56 30.06
C ALA A 72 18.67 -8.71 31.01
N ALA A 73 17.77 -9.71 31.05
CA ALA A 73 17.91 -10.93 31.82
C ALA A 73 19.16 -11.74 31.43
N ALA A 74 19.43 -11.88 30.13
CA ALA A 74 20.63 -12.56 29.62
C ALA A 74 21.92 -11.86 30.04
N VAL A 75 21.96 -10.51 29.97
CA VAL A 75 23.11 -9.73 30.44
C VAL A 75 23.35 -9.94 31.92
N VAL A 76 22.31 -9.85 32.75
CA VAL A 76 22.44 -10.05 34.21
C VAL A 76 22.89 -11.47 34.52
N SER A 77 22.27 -12.51 33.92
CA SER A 77 22.65 -13.91 34.11
C SER A 77 24.12 -14.16 33.70
N GLY A 78 24.56 -13.57 32.58
CA GLY A 78 25.96 -13.67 32.14
C GLY A 78 26.96 -12.99 33.08
N LEU A 79 26.62 -11.83 33.64
CA LEU A 79 27.45 -11.15 34.66
C LEU A 79 27.55 -11.93 35.97
N LEU A 80 26.54 -12.72 36.26
CA LEU A 80 26.50 -13.60 37.43
C LEU A 80 27.23 -14.93 37.22
N GLY A 81 27.69 -15.22 36.01
CA GLY A 81 28.41 -16.44 35.67
C GLY A 81 27.54 -17.64 35.30
N GLU A 82 26.20 -17.43 35.21
CA GLU A 82 25.25 -18.49 34.83
C GLU A 82 25.19 -18.63 33.31
N TRP A 83 26.24 -19.23 32.74
CA TRP A 83 26.41 -19.35 31.28
C TRP A 83 25.35 -20.19 30.61
N VAL A 84 24.79 -21.20 31.29
CA VAL A 84 23.75 -22.09 30.74
C VAL A 84 22.47 -21.30 30.53
N ASP A 85 22.00 -20.57 31.54
CA ASP A 85 20.78 -19.75 31.46
C ASP A 85 20.93 -18.64 30.42
N THR A 86 22.10 -17.96 30.42
CA THR A 86 22.43 -16.96 29.40
C THR A 86 22.33 -17.53 27.99
N LEU A 87 22.93 -18.72 27.77
CA LEU A 87 22.92 -19.38 26.46
C LEU A 87 21.49 -19.73 26.05
N VAL A 88 20.69 -20.28 26.94
CA VAL A 88 19.28 -20.63 26.64
C VAL A 88 18.47 -19.39 26.23
N ILE A 89 18.58 -18.29 26.99
CA ILE A 89 17.87 -17.05 26.70
C ILE A 89 18.30 -16.48 25.32
N VAL A 90 19.62 -16.45 25.03
CA VAL A 90 20.14 -15.97 23.76
C VAL A 90 19.66 -16.85 22.60
N VAL A 91 19.65 -18.16 22.75
CA VAL A 91 19.13 -19.09 21.73
C VAL A 91 17.66 -18.82 21.46
N ILE A 92 16.82 -18.62 22.48
CA ILE A 92 15.40 -18.30 22.34
C ILE A 92 15.23 -16.97 21.58
N VAL A 93 15.95 -15.93 21.99
CA VAL A 93 15.87 -14.60 21.33
C VAL A 93 16.29 -14.70 19.86
N VAL A 94 17.37 -15.42 19.55
CA VAL A 94 17.82 -15.62 18.14
C VAL A 94 16.80 -16.41 17.35
N LEU A 95 16.25 -17.50 17.89
CA LEU A 95 15.21 -18.28 17.21
C LEU A 95 13.98 -17.44 16.90
N ASN A 96 13.50 -16.65 17.88
CA ASN A 96 12.36 -15.75 17.67
C ASN A 96 12.66 -14.70 16.61
N ALA A 97 13.84 -14.10 16.62
CA ALA A 97 14.26 -13.13 15.61
C ALA A 97 14.32 -13.76 14.21
N VAL A 98 14.84 -14.99 14.06
CA VAL A 98 14.90 -15.71 12.78
C VAL A 98 13.49 -16.06 12.29
N ILE A 99 12.62 -16.56 13.17
CA ILE A 99 11.24 -16.89 12.82
C ILE A 99 10.48 -15.61 12.37
N GLY A 100 10.53 -14.55 13.15
CA GLY A 100 9.88 -13.28 12.83
C GLY A 100 10.40 -12.68 11.53
N PHE A 101 11.71 -12.66 11.32
CA PHE A 101 12.32 -12.19 10.09
C PHE A 101 11.90 -13.00 8.86
N THR A 102 11.92 -14.34 8.96
CA THR A 102 11.52 -15.20 7.82
C THR A 102 10.05 -15.06 7.49
N GLN A 103 9.16 -14.91 8.47
CA GLN A 103 7.74 -14.65 8.27
C GLN A 103 7.51 -13.30 7.58
N ALA A 104 8.13 -12.22 8.07
CA ALA A 104 8.03 -10.89 7.48
C ALA A 104 8.51 -10.89 6.02
N ARG A 105 9.67 -11.49 5.74
CA ARG A 105 10.23 -11.59 4.40
C ARG A 105 9.35 -12.38 3.44
N ARG A 106 8.77 -13.51 3.87
CA ARG A 106 7.84 -14.30 3.04
C ARG A 106 6.57 -13.52 2.72
N ALA A 107 6.04 -12.75 3.65
CA ALA A 107 4.89 -11.89 3.42
C ALA A 107 5.19 -10.81 2.37
N ASP A 108 6.32 -10.12 2.47
CA ASP A 108 6.75 -9.11 1.50
C ASP A 108 6.98 -9.71 0.10
N GLN A 109 7.60 -10.88 0.00
CA GLN A 109 7.82 -11.57 -1.28
C GLN A 109 6.52 -12.00 -1.96
N ALA A 110 5.56 -12.52 -1.21
CA ALA A 110 4.25 -12.90 -1.75
C ALA A 110 3.51 -11.70 -2.35
N ILE A 111 3.57 -10.55 -1.69
CA ILE A 111 2.99 -9.30 -2.20
C ILE A 111 3.71 -8.83 -3.47
N ALA A 112 5.05 -8.89 -3.51
CA ALA A 112 5.84 -8.49 -4.66
C ALA A 112 5.55 -9.36 -5.90
N ALA A 113 5.43 -10.69 -5.73
CA ALA A 113 5.10 -11.61 -6.81
C ALA A 113 3.71 -11.32 -7.43
N LEU A 114 2.71 -11.01 -6.61
CA LEU A 114 1.37 -10.64 -7.10
C LEU A 114 1.38 -9.34 -7.93
N ARG A 115 2.26 -8.40 -7.58
CA ARG A 115 2.41 -7.15 -8.33
C ARG A 115 3.03 -7.34 -9.71
N GLN A 116 4.03 -8.23 -9.84
CA GLN A 116 4.68 -8.50 -11.13
C GLN A 116 3.74 -9.15 -12.15
N LEU A 117 2.77 -9.96 -11.70
CA LEU A 117 1.77 -10.57 -12.57
C LEU A 117 0.76 -9.55 -13.15
N ALA A 118 0.64 -8.35 -12.57
CA ALA A 118 -0.28 -7.29 -12.97
C ALA A 118 0.40 -6.11 -13.68
N ALA A 119 1.61 -6.29 -14.24
CA ALA A 119 2.33 -5.24 -14.94
C ALA A 119 1.56 -4.82 -16.21
N ALA A 120 0.86 -3.68 -16.14
CA ALA A 120 0.14 -3.10 -17.26
C ALA A 120 1.14 -2.58 -18.31
N GLN A 121 0.82 -2.78 -19.59
CA GLN A 121 1.55 -2.19 -20.71
C GLN A 121 0.79 -0.99 -21.28
N ALA A 122 1.52 -0.01 -21.78
CA ALA A 122 0.98 1.15 -22.48
C ALA A 122 1.53 1.22 -23.90
N GLN A 123 0.69 1.60 -24.86
CA GLN A 123 1.14 1.90 -26.20
C GLN A 123 1.56 3.36 -26.28
N VAL A 124 2.81 3.61 -26.62
CA VAL A 124 3.35 4.97 -26.75
C VAL A 124 3.94 5.21 -28.11
N LEU A 125 3.95 6.48 -28.52
CA LEU A 125 4.66 6.93 -29.69
C LEU A 125 6.02 7.50 -29.25
N ARG A 126 7.11 6.81 -29.57
CA ARG A 126 8.49 7.27 -29.34
C ARG A 126 9.28 7.17 -30.63
N GLY A 127 10.03 8.20 -30.96
CA GLY A 127 10.80 8.25 -32.19
C GLY A 127 9.96 8.14 -33.47
N GLY A 128 8.68 8.51 -33.44
CA GLY A 128 7.73 8.39 -34.55
C GLY A 128 7.14 7.00 -34.78
N GLN A 129 7.44 6.03 -33.89
CA GLN A 129 6.97 4.65 -34.00
C GLN A 129 6.12 4.27 -32.79
N PRO A 130 4.92 3.67 -32.96
CA PRO A 130 4.15 3.08 -31.89
C PRO A 130 4.90 1.87 -31.33
N GLN A 131 5.06 1.83 -30.00
CA GLN A 131 5.70 0.70 -29.31
C GLN A 131 5.07 0.45 -27.93
N PRO A 132 4.99 -0.83 -27.50
CA PRO A 132 4.56 -1.14 -26.15
C PRO A 132 5.70 -0.86 -25.16
N VAL A 133 5.37 -0.20 -24.06
CA VAL A 133 6.28 0.00 -22.93
C VAL A 133 5.58 -0.39 -21.62
N PRO A 134 6.32 -0.85 -20.61
CA PRO A 134 5.74 -1.01 -19.29
C PRO A 134 5.12 0.30 -18.81
N ALA A 135 3.90 0.28 -18.29
CA ALA A 135 3.25 1.49 -17.79
C ALA A 135 4.05 2.20 -16.69
N ALA A 136 4.90 1.44 -15.96
CA ALA A 136 5.83 1.97 -14.98
C ALA A 136 6.91 2.88 -15.58
N ASP A 137 7.28 2.69 -16.86
CA ASP A 137 8.34 3.44 -17.55
C ASP A 137 7.83 4.67 -18.30
N LEU A 138 6.56 5.02 -18.10
CA LEU A 138 5.99 6.25 -18.65
C LEU A 138 6.53 7.48 -17.94
N VAL A 139 6.82 8.50 -18.74
CA VAL A 139 7.35 9.77 -18.25
C VAL A 139 6.51 10.95 -18.75
N PRO A 140 6.50 12.09 -18.05
CA PRO A 140 5.88 13.31 -18.55
C PRO A 140 6.41 13.66 -19.95
N GLY A 141 5.50 13.95 -20.89
CA GLY A 141 5.81 14.21 -22.29
C GLY A 141 5.68 12.99 -23.23
N ASP A 142 5.52 11.76 -22.72
CA ASP A 142 5.19 10.62 -23.58
C ASP A 142 3.84 10.81 -24.28
N ILE A 143 3.75 10.40 -25.54
CA ILE A 143 2.48 10.36 -26.27
C ILE A 143 1.90 8.95 -26.16
N VAL A 144 0.79 8.83 -25.46
CA VAL A 144 0.08 7.56 -25.24
C VAL A 144 -1.03 7.40 -26.26
N LEU A 145 -1.15 6.20 -26.83
CA LEU A 145 -2.22 5.79 -27.72
C LEU A 145 -3.25 4.99 -26.92
N LEU A 146 -4.51 5.36 -27.04
CA LEU A 146 -5.62 4.75 -26.30
C LEU A 146 -6.67 4.19 -27.26
N GLU A 147 -7.15 2.99 -26.95
CA GLU A 147 -8.24 2.31 -27.65
C GLU A 147 -9.25 1.73 -26.64
N ALA A 148 -10.45 1.41 -27.10
CA ALA A 148 -11.46 0.78 -26.26
C ALA A 148 -10.93 -0.50 -25.59
N GLY A 149 -11.16 -0.63 -24.28
CA GLY A 149 -10.63 -1.70 -23.44
C GLY A 149 -9.29 -1.36 -22.76
N ASN A 150 -8.59 -0.30 -23.16
CA ASN A 150 -7.37 0.11 -22.50
C ASN A 150 -7.66 0.79 -21.16
N GLN A 151 -6.84 0.51 -20.17
CA GLN A 151 -6.76 1.29 -18.95
C GLN A 151 -5.81 2.47 -19.17
N ILE A 152 -6.22 3.67 -18.77
CA ILE A 152 -5.39 4.88 -18.88
C ILE A 152 -4.22 4.77 -17.88
N PRO A 153 -2.96 4.78 -18.37
CA PRO A 153 -1.81 4.40 -17.55
C PRO A 153 -1.21 5.54 -16.72
N ALA A 154 -1.50 6.78 -17.08
CA ALA A 154 -0.99 8.01 -16.43
C ALA A 154 -2.02 9.13 -16.62
N ASP A 155 -1.86 10.29 -15.97
CA ASP A 155 -2.73 11.42 -16.29
C ASP A 155 -2.29 12.06 -17.61
N LEU A 156 -3.24 12.19 -18.51
CA LEU A 156 -3.04 12.59 -19.90
C LEU A 156 -3.81 13.87 -20.22
N ARG A 157 -3.19 14.79 -20.96
CA ARG A 157 -3.91 15.82 -21.71
C ARG A 157 -4.21 15.28 -23.10
N LEU A 158 -5.49 15.20 -23.46
CA LEU A 158 -5.93 14.66 -24.74
C LEU A 158 -5.55 15.61 -25.87
N LEU A 159 -4.94 15.06 -26.92
CA LEU A 159 -4.55 15.76 -28.14
C LEU A 159 -5.52 15.48 -29.26
N GLU A 160 -5.98 14.22 -29.35
CA GLU A 160 -6.95 13.74 -30.33
C GLU A 160 -7.93 12.82 -29.59
N ALA A 161 -9.21 12.92 -29.93
CA ALA A 161 -10.26 12.06 -29.40
C ALA A 161 -11.29 11.77 -30.49
N ALA A 162 -11.47 10.51 -30.84
CA ALA A 162 -12.48 10.05 -31.78
C ALA A 162 -13.54 9.24 -31.06
N GLN A 163 -14.67 9.86 -30.74
CA GLN A 163 -15.78 9.27 -29.97
C GLN A 163 -15.34 8.63 -28.68
N LEU A 164 -14.36 9.24 -28.00
CA LEU A 164 -13.77 8.69 -26.79
C LEU A 164 -14.75 8.78 -25.64
N LYS A 165 -15.08 7.62 -25.03
CA LYS A 165 -15.81 7.52 -23.77
C LYS A 165 -14.98 6.78 -22.74
N VAL A 166 -14.93 7.32 -21.54
CA VAL A 166 -14.12 6.79 -20.43
C VAL A 166 -14.99 6.55 -19.21
N ASP A 167 -14.83 5.39 -18.60
CA ASP A 167 -15.39 5.09 -17.28
C ASP A 167 -14.44 5.65 -16.22
N GLU A 168 -14.89 6.67 -15.52
CA GLU A 168 -14.15 7.36 -14.46
C GLU A 168 -14.71 7.05 -13.05
N SER A 169 -15.56 6.03 -12.94
CA SER A 169 -16.22 5.67 -11.69
C SER A 169 -15.26 5.45 -10.51
N THR A 170 -14.05 4.98 -10.79
CA THR A 170 -13.00 4.79 -9.77
C THR A 170 -12.51 6.09 -9.11
N LEU A 171 -12.67 7.23 -9.78
CA LEU A 171 -12.26 8.55 -9.26
C LEU A 171 -13.43 9.44 -8.90
N THR A 172 -14.51 9.37 -9.67
CA THR A 172 -15.68 10.26 -9.51
C THR A 172 -16.82 9.62 -8.73
N GLY A 173 -16.86 8.29 -8.67
CA GLY A 173 -17.98 7.51 -8.12
C GLY A 173 -19.21 7.45 -9.05
N GLU A 174 -19.16 8.06 -10.24
CA GLU A 174 -20.26 8.09 -11.18
C GLU A 174 -20.19 6.94 -12.19
N SER A 175 -21.29 6.18 -12.38
CA SER A 175 -21.34 5.01 -13.28
C SER A 175 -21.48 5.39 -14.76
N VAL A 176 -21.81 6.64 -15.06
CA VAL A 176 -22.00 7.09 -16.45
C VAL A 176 -20.65 7.38 -17.07
N THR A 177 -20.42 6.81 -18.26
CA THR A 177 -19.20 7.08 -19.02
C THR A 177 -19.15 8.54 -19.47
N VAL A 178 -17.99 9.17 -19.34
CA VAL A 178 -17.76 10.56 -19.71
C VAL A 178 -17.26 10.61 -21.16
N GLU A 179 -17.96 11.41 -22.00
CA GLU A 179 -17.49 11.70 -23.35
C GLU A 179 -16.37 12.74 -23.29
N LYS A 180 -15.22 12.40 -23.86
CA LYS A 180 -14.01 13.23 -23.79
C LYS A 180 -13.86 14.08 -25.04
N ARG A 181 -13.28 15.27 -24.87
CA ARG A 181 -13.00 16.25 -25.90
C ARG A 181 -11.57 16.77 -25.79
N THR A 182 -11.14 17.59 -26.76
CA THR A 182 -9.75 18.08 -26.81
C THR A 182 -9.62 19.58 -26.57
N GLU A 183 -10.72 20.34 -26.61
CA GLU A 183 -10.73 21.79 -26.44
C GLU A 183 -10.26 22.19 -25.04
N ALA A 184 -9.63 23.34 -24.93
CA ALA A 184 -9.30 23.93 -23.62
C ALA A 184 -10.59 24.32 -22.90
N LEU A 185 -10.64 24.04 -21.61
CA LEU A 185 -11.81 24.35 -20.78
C LEU A 185 -11.69 25.74 -20.16
N VAL A 186 -12.82 26.27 -19.74
CA VAL A 186 -12.90 27.60 -19.08
C VAL A 186 -13.49 27.39 -17.69
N GLY A 187 -12.83 27.92 -16.66
CA GLY A 187 -13.30 27.88 -15.27
C GLY A 187 -12.21 27.50 -14.28
N ASP A 188 -12.04 28.28 -13.22
CA ASP A 188 -10.91 28.17 -12.28
C ASP A 188 -10.95 26.94 -11.35
N LYS A 189 -12.12 26.31 -11.15
CA LYS A 189 -12.29 25.19 -10.19
C LYS A 189 -13.24 24.12 -10.73
N LEU A 190 -12.86 23.46 -11.83
CA LEU A 190 -13.63 22.36 -12.35
C LEU A 190 -13.41 21.10 -11.50
N ALA A 191 -14.50 20.40 -11.16
CA ALA A 191 -14.44 19.08 -10.55
C ALA A 191 -13.73 18.08 -11.49
N LEU A 192 -13.20 16.97 -10.97
CA LEU A 192 -12.46 15.99 -11.77
C LEU A 192 -13.29 15.47 -12.95
N GLY A 193 -14.56 15.13 -12.72
CA GLY A 193 -15.48 14.64 -13.76
C GLY A 193 -15.77 15.66 -14.87
N ASP A 194 -15.66 16.96 -14.58
CA ASP A 194 -15.87 18.05 -15.56
C ASP A 194 -14.64 18.34 -16.42
N ARG A 195 -13.48 17.78 -16.06
CA ARG A 195 -12.24 17.94 -16.85
C ARG A 195 -12.21 16.99 -18.03
N ILE A 196 -13.16 17.18 -18.96
CA ILE A 196 -13.43 16.28 -20.09
C ILE A 196 -12.30 16.20 -21.12
N ASN A 197 -11.29 17.05 -21.05
CA ASN A 197 -10.12 17.05 -21.93
C ASN A 197 -8.87 16.40 -21.29
N LEU A 198 -9.04 15.80 -20.11
CA LEU A 198 -8.03 15.00 -19.44
C LEU A 198 -8.47 13.52 -19.39
N GLY A 199 -7.50 12.61 -19.43
CA GLY A 199 -7.66 11.22 -19.08
C GLY A 199 -6.90 10.95 -17.79
N PHE A 200 -7.50 10.24 -16.85
CA PHE A 200 -6.92 10.01 -15.53
C PHE A 200 -6.42 8.59 -15.37
N LYS A 201 -5.28 8.44 -14.70
CA LYS A 201 -4.72 7.12 -14.37
C LYS A 201 -5.72 6.23 -13.65
N GLY A 202 -5.82 4.97 -14.11
CA GLY A 202 -6.67 3.95 -13.48
C GLY A 202 -8.10 3.91 -13.99
N THR A 203 -8.50 4.86 -14.86
CA THR A 203 -9.81 4.86 -15.56
C THR A 203 -9.76 4.01 -16.82
N THR A 204 -10.90 3.59 -17.36
CA THR A 204 -10.97 2.66 -18.50
C THR A 204 -11.64 3.27 -19.71
N VAL A 205 -11.02 3.15 -20.88
CA VAL A 205 -11.63 3.55 -22.16
C VAL A 205 -12.71 2.52 -22.54
N THR A 206 -13.96 2.96 -22.59
CA THR A 206 -15.10 2.10 -22.94
C THR A 206 -15.44 2.14 -24.42
N HIS A 207 -15.14 3.24 -25.08
CA HIS A 207 -15.44 3.42 -26.52
C HIS A 207 -14.48 4.43 -27.17
N GLY A 208 -14.24 4.24 -28.47
CA GLY A 208 -13.46 5.16 -29.27
C GLY A 208 -11.95 4.97 -29.14
N ARG A 209 -11.21 5.97 -29.59
CA ARG A 209 -9.75 6.01 -29.56
C ARG A 209 -9.26 7.43 -29.28
N ALA A 210 -8.06 7.54 -28.72
CA ALA A 210 -7.46 8.83 -28.44
C ALA A 210 -5.93 8.80 -28.49
N ARG A 211 -5.35 10.01 -28.57
CA ARG A 211 -3.94 10.27 -28.29
C ARG A 211 -3.86 11.33 -27.21
N GLY A 212 -2.98 11.11 -26.26
CA GLY A 212 -2.78 12.06 -25.16
C GLY A 212 -1.31 12.18 -24.78
N VAL A 213 -0.90 13.36 -24.33
CA VAL A 213 0.43 13.59 -23.76
C VAL A 213 0.37 13.38 -22.25
N VAL A 214 1.32 12.63 -21.72
CA VAL A 214 1.47 12.42 -20.27
C VAL A 214 1.82 13.73 -19.58
N VAL A 215 1.00 14.16 -18.64
CA VAL A 215 1.18 15.40 -17.86
C VAL A 215 1.53 15.15 -16.41
N ALA A 216 1.18 13.98 -15.87
CA ALA A 216 1.57 13.56 -14.52
C ALA A 216 1.72 12.04 -14.43
N THR A 217 2.68 11.59 -13.60
CA THR A 217 3.02 10.19 -13.35
C THR A 217 3.07 9.90 -11.86
N GLY A 218 2.96 8.63 -11.48
CA GLY A 218 3.13 8.17 -10.10
C GLY A 218 2.25 8.88 -9.10
N MET A 219 2.85 9.38 -8.04
CA MET A 219 2.17 10.13 -6.97
C MET A 219 1.69 11.53 -7.42
N GLY A 220 2.16 12.04 -8.55
CA GLY A 220 1.70 13.30 -9.12
C GLY A 220 0.34 13.20 -9.82
N THR A 221 -0.16 11.99 -10.12
CA THR A 221 -1.48 11.77 -10.71
C THR A 221 -2.61 12.04 -9.71
N GLU A 222 -3.84 12.25 -10.19
CA GLU A 222 -4.99 12.40 -9.29
C GLU A 222 -5.20 11.15 -8.45
N LEU A 223 -5.05 9.96 -9.04
CA LEU A 223 -5.06 8.70 -8.28
C LEU A 223 -3.92 8.63 -7.25
N GLY A 224 -2.74 9.18 -7.58
CA GLY A 224 -1.60 9.27 -6.69
C GLY A 224 -1.86 10.15 -5.47
N LYS A 225 -2.55 11.28 -5.65
CA LYS A 225 -2.97 12.16 -4.55
C LYS A 225 -3.91 11.44 -3.59
N VAL A 226 -4.90 10.70 -4.12
CA VAL A 226 -5.81 9.86 -3.31
C VAL A 226 -5.03 8.78 -2.55
N ALA A 227 -4.09 8.11 -3.22
CA ALA A 227 -3.23 7.09 -2.59
C ALA A 227 -2.37 7.69 -1.46
N GLY A 228 -1.87 8.93 -1.62
CA GLY A 228 -1.14 9.66 -0.59
C GLY A 228 -1.96 9.87 0.69
N LEU A 229 -3.18 10.36 0.54
CA LEU A 229 -4.10 10.55 1.68
C LEU A 229 -4.43 9.24 2.40
N LEU A 230 -4.51 8.12 1.67
CA LEU A 230 -4.75 6.80 2.26
C LEU A 230 -3.51 6.26 2.98
N ASN A 231 -2.31 6.50 2.47
CA ASN A 231 -1.07 6.02 3.10
C ASN A 231 -0.86 6.62 4.49
N ASP A 232 -1.16 7.90 4.70
CA ASP A 232 -1.07 8.56 6.00
C ASP A 232 -2.03 7.96 7.05
N ALA A 233 -3.14 7.38 6.60
CA ALA A 233 -4.11 6.71 7.47
C ALA A 233 -3.76 5.24 7.77
N MET A 234 -2.90 4.61 6.97
CA MET A 234 -2.62 3.16 7.03
C MET A 234 -1.51 2.73 7.98
N ASP A 235 -0.72 3.66 8.55
CA ASP A 235 0.42 3.34 9.43
C ASP A 235 0.01 2.95 10.87
N ARG A 236 -1.29 2.94 11.16
CA ARG A 236 -1.80 2.52 12.47
C ARG A 236 -2.04 1.01 12.44
N GLY A 237 -1.34 0.27 13.31
CA GLY A 237 -1.58 -1.16 13.49
C GLY A 237 -3.05 -1.49 13.77
N THR A 238 -3.45 -2.76 13.54
CA THR A 238 -4.84 -3.17 13.77
C THR A 238 -5.27 -3.01 15.22
N PRO A 239 -6.59 -2.86 15.50
CA PRO A 239 -7.11 -2.81 16.87
C PRO A 239 -6.63 -3.96 17.75
N LEU A 240 -6.54 -5.19 17.21
CA LEU A 240 -6.04 -6.36 17.92
C LEU A 240 -4.55 -6.23 18.24
N GLN A 241 -3.73 -5.83 17.27
CA GLN A 241 -2.30 -5.62 17.49
C GLN A 241 -2.04 -4.60 18.60
N LEU A 242 -2.79 -3.49 18.60
CA LEU A 242 -2.69 -2.46 19.64
C LEU A 242 -3.16 -2.95 21.01
N ARG A 243 -4.21 -3.80 21.07
CA ARG A 243 -4.69 -4.41 22.31
C ARG A 243 -3.69 -5.44 22.84
N LEU A 244 -3.14 -6.28 21.95
CA LEU A 244 -2.13 -7.28 22.33
C LEU A 244 -0.85 -6.63 22.82
N ALA A 245 -0.37 -5.58 22.17
CA ALA A 245 0.80 -4.83 22.63
C ALA A 245 0.58 -4.23 24.03
N ARG A 246 -0.61 -3.66 24.30
CA ARG A 246 -0.98 -3.17 25.63
C ARG A 246 -1.06 -4.29 26.65
N PHE A 247 -1.71 -5.39 26.30
CA PHE A 247 -1.82 -6.56 27.17
C PHE A 247 -0.44 -7.13 27.51
N SER A 248 0.43 -7.33 26.52
CA SER A 248 1.80 -7.81 26.73
C SER A 248 2.58 -6.88 27.67
N LYS A 249 2.48 -5.56 27.48
CA LYS A 249 3.13 -4.57 28.34
C LYS A 249 2.60 -4.63 29.78
N GLN A 250 1.27 -4.75 29.96
CA GLN A 250 0.67 -4.86 31.29
C GLN A 250 1.08 -6.16 31.98
N LEU A 251 1.04 -7.29 31.27
CA LEU A 251 1.44 -8.57 31.77
C LEU A 251 2.91 -8.57 32.19
N SER A 252 3.80 -8.05 31.34
CA SER A 252 5.23 -7.93 31.72
C SER A 252 5.46 -7.07 32.95
N LEU A 253 4.72 -5.98 33.10
CA LEU A 253 4.81 -5.15 34.31
C LEU A 253 4.35 -5.90 35.53
N ILE A 254 3.24 -6.66 35.48
CA ILE A 254 2.75 -7.48 36.58
C ILE A 254 3.78 -8.54 36.94
N VAL A 255 4.36 -9.24 35.98
CA VAL A 255 5.41 -10.24 36.19
C VAL A 255 6.63 -9.61 36.87
N LEU A 256 7.10 -8.46 36.42
CA LEU A 256 8.21 -7.75 37.03
C LEU A 256 7.91 -7.33 38.47
N LEU A 257 6.68 -6.89 38.76
CA LEU A 257 6.27 -6.60 40.17
C LEU A 257 6.25 -7.83 41.06
N ILE A 258 5.77 -8.98 40.54
CA ILE A 258 5.78 -10.25 41.24
C ILE A 258 7.24 -10.70 41.53
N CYS A 259 8.11 -10.60 40.50
CA CYS A 259 9.53 -10.92 40.64
C CYS A 259 10.23 -10.02 41.69
N ALA A 260 9.95 -8.71 41.66
CA ALA A 260 10.48 -7.78 42.66
C ALA A 260 9.98 -8.06 44.07
N ALA A 261 8.70 -8.40 44.20
CA ALA A 261 8.12 -8.80 45.50
C ALA A 261 8.73 -10.10 46.05
N LEU A 262 8.89 -11.12 45.19
CA LEU A 262 9.54 -12.39 45.57
C LEU A 262 11.01 -12.17 45.95
N PHE A 263 11.74 -11.36 45.18
CA PHE A 263 13.11 -10.98 45.49
C PHE A 263 13.20 -10.30 46.87
N GLY A 264 12.37 -9.27 47.12
CA GLY A 264 12.34 -8.56 48.37
C GLY A 264 11.95 -9.46 49.58
N PHE A 265 10.95 -10.33 49.40
CA PHE A 265 10.51 -11.26 50.42
C PHE A 265 11.60 -12.31 50.76
N GLY A 266 12.31 -12.82 49.74
CA GLY A 266 13.42 -13.74 49.92
C GLY A 266 14.56 -13.11 50.74
N LEU A 267 14.92 -11.85 50.44
CA LEU A 267 15.92 -11.10 51.21
C LEU A 267 15.49 -10.93 52.68
N LEU A 268 14.22 -10.64 52.95
CA LEU A 268 13.68 -10.50 54.30
C LEU A 268 13.74 -11.82 55.08
N ARG A 269 13.70 -12.97 54.39
CA ARG A 269 13.87 -14.30 54.99
C ARG A 269 15.32 -14.70 55.24
N GLY A 270 16.27 -13.88 54.80
CA GLY A 270 17.70 -14.14 54.93
C GLY A 270 18.28 -15.03 53.82
N GLU A 271 17.54 -15.24 52.70
CA GLU A 271 18.05 -15.98 51.55
C GLU A 271 19.17 -15.20 50.86
N PRO A 272 20.15 -15.88 50.27
CA PRO A 272 21.21 -15.21 49.53
C PRO A 272 20.67 -14.38 48.38
N ALA A 273 21.05 -13.10 48.29
CA ALA A 273 20.55 -12.17 47.25
C ALA A 273 20.76 -12.71 45.84
N MET A 274 21.87 -13.42 45.59
CA MET A 274 22.19 -14.03 44.31
C MET A 274 21.17 -15.10 43.90
N VAL A 275 20.80 -15.99 44.84
CA VAL A 275 19.82 -17.05 44.58
C VAL A 275 18.45 -16.44 44.27
N MET A 276 18.06 -15.43 45.05
CA MET A 276 16.79 -14.74 44.83
C MET A 276 16.73 -13.99 43.51
N LEU A 277 17.85 -13.37 43.09
CA LEU A 277 17.95 -12.68 41.80
C LEU A 277 17.82 -13.66 40.64
N LEU A 278 18.52 -14.79 40.68
CA LEU A 278 18.42 -15.84 39.66
C LEU A 278 17.00 -16.41 39.58
N THR A 279 16.38 -16.68 40.74
CA THR A 279 14.99 -17.17 40.80
C THR A 279 14.02 -16.15 40.18
N ALA A 280 14.19 -14.86 40.47
CA ALA A 280 13.36 -13.80 39.92
C ALA A 280 13.53 -13.67 38.39
N ILE A 281 14.77 -13.77 37.89
CA ILE A 281 15.06 -13.75 36.44
C ILE A 281 14.45 -14.96 35.74
N SER A 282 14.66 -16.16 36.25
CA SER A 282 14.10 -17.40 35.70
C SER A 282 12.57 -17.36 35.67
N LEU A 283 11.93 -16.84 36.74
CA LEU A 283 10.49 -16.65 36.75
C LEU A 283 10.03 -15.62 35.73
N ALA A 284 10.74 -14.49 35.56
CA ALA A 284 10.41 -13.47 34.56
C ALA A 284 10.46 -14.03 33.14
N VAL A 285 11.50 -14.79 32.82
CA VAL A 285 11.67 -15.47 31.53
C VAL A 285 10.54 -16.48 31.27
N ALA A 286 10.25 -17.34 32.24
CA ALA A 286 9.22 -18.39 32.13
C ALA A 286 7.79 -17.81 31.99
N ALA A 287 7.52 -16.63 32.52
CA ALA A 287 6.21 -16.00 32.50
C ALA A 287 5.90 -15.21 31.22
N ILE A 288 6.88 -15.02 30.35
CA ILE A 288 6.70 -14.28 29.09
C ILE A 288 6.00 -15.16 28.05
N PRO A 289 4.82 -14.75 27.51
CA PRO A 289 4.09 -15.55 26.53
C PRO A 289 4.66 -15.36 25.11
N GLU A 290 5.80 -15.96 24.83
CA GLU A 290 6.51 -15.81 23.54
C GLU A 290 5.73 -16.32 22.33
N ALA A 291 4.83 -17.30 22.54
CA ALA A 291 4.04 -17.89 21.46
C ALA A 291 2.85 -17.02 21.00
N LEU A 292 2.48 -15.96 21.70
CA LEU A 292 1.27 -15.19 21.42
C LEU A 292 1.25 -14.55 20.02
N PRO A 293 2.31 -13.88 19.53
CA PRO A 293 2.33 -13.34 18.17
C PRO A 293 2.24 -14.43 17.09
N ALA A 294 2.89 -15.58 17.30
CA ALA A 294 2.85 -16.71 16.38
C ALA A 294 1.44 -17.32 16.28
N VAL A 295 0.77 -17.53 17.39
CA VAL A 295 -0.61 -18.04 17.45
C VAL A 295 -1.56 -17.11 16.69
N VAL A 296 -1.47 -15.79 16.92
CA VAL A 296 -2.30 -14.80 16.21
C VAL A 296 -2.05 -14.87 14.70
N THR A 297 -0.81 -14.95 14.26
CA THR A 297 -0.46 -15.04 12.84
C THR A 297 -1.05 -16.31 12.19
N VAL A 298 -0.97 -17.45 12.86
CA VAL A 298 -1.55 -18.71 12.41
C VAL A 298 -3.07 -18.60 12.32
N LEU A 299 -3.74 -18.04 13.32
CA LEU A 299 -5.20 -17.85 13.32
C LEU A 299 -5.65 -16.94 12.18
N LEU A 300 -4.94 -15.84 11.94
CA LEU A 300 -5.22 -14.94 10.81
C LEU A 300 -5.00 -15.63 9.46
N ALA A 301 -3.97 -16.47 9.33
CA ALA A 301 -3.72 -17.24 8.11
C ALA A 301 -4.83 -18.27 7.83
N VAL A 302 -5.29 -18.97 8.88
CA VAL A 302 -6.43 -19.91 8.77
C VAL A 302 -7.72 -19.14 8.40
N GLY A 303 -7.95 -17.99 9.03
CA GLY A 303 -9.09 -17.11 8.70
C GLY A 303 -9.06 -16.63 7.25
N ALA A 304 -7.90 -16.18 6.75
CA ALA A 304 -7.71 -15.74 5.37
C ALA A 304 -7.98 -16.87 4.37
N ARG A 305 -7.50 -18.09 4.66
CA ARG A 305 -7.77 -19.28 3.83
C ARG A 305 -9.27 -19.56 3.77
N ARG A 306 -9.95 -19.54 4.91
CA ARG A 306 -11.39 -19.77 4.98
C ARG A 306 -12.20 -18.71 4.20
N MET A 307 -11.76 -17.44 4.23
CA MET A 307 -12.36 -16.38 3.42
C MET A 307 -12.15 -16.58 1.92
N ALA A 308 -10.96 -17.08 1.52
CA ALA A 308 -10.67 -17.41 0.12
C ALA A 308 -11.62 -18.51 -0.41
N ASP A 309 -11.99 -19.48 0.43
CA ASP A 309 -12.98 -20.53 0.08
C ASP A 309 -14.37 -19.94 -0.23
N PHE A 310 -14.67 -18.74 0.27
CA PHE A 310 -15.88 -17.96 -0.03
C PHE A 310 -15.64 -16.85 -1.09
N ASN A 311 -14.62 -16.99 -1.93
CA ASN A 311 -14.25 -16.02 -2.97
C ASN A 311 -13.86 -14.62 -2.44
N ALA A 312 -13.56 -14.48 -1.15
CA ALA A 312 -13.07 -13.25 -0.55
C ALA A 312 -11.54 -13.27 -0.49
N LEU A 313 -10.89 -12.64 -1.49
CA LEU A 313 -9.43 -12.57 -1.56
C LEU A 313 -8.87 -11.52 -0.62
N ILE A 314 -8.10 -11.97 0.36
CA ILE A 314 -7.45 -11.12 1.34
C ILE A 314 -6.06 -10.73 0.86
N ARG A 315 -5.82 -9.44 0.67
CA ARG A 315 -4.51 -8.88 0.28
C ARG A 315 -3.57 -8.65 1.47
N ARG A 316 -4.13 -8.52 2.69
CA ARG A 316 -3.37 -8.29 3.94
C ARG A 316 -3.98 -9.11 5.05
N LEU A 317 -3.19 -9.94 5.74
CA LEU A 317 -3.66 -10.77 6.86
C LEU A 317 -4.38 -9.96 7.95
N PRO A 318 -3.91 -8.76 8.35
CA PRO A 318 -4.61 -7.95 9.32
C PRO A 318 -6.05 -7.54 8.95
N ALA A 319 -6.40 -7.54 7.65
CA ALA A 319 -7.76 -7.22 7.20
C ALA A 319 -8.80 -8.25 7.67
N VAL A 320 -8.39 -9.51 7.88
CA VAL A 320 -9.27 -10.57 8.41
C VAL A 320 -9.79 -10.21 9.80
N GLU A 321 -8.90 -9.73 10.66
CA GLU A 321 -9.24 -9.29 12.01
C GLU A 321 -10.11 -8.03 11.99
N THR A 322 -9.73 -7.05 11.17
CA THR A 322 -10.47 -5.80 11.08
C THR A 322 -11.91 -6.05 10.66
N LEU A 323 -12.14 -6.92 9.65
CA LEU A 323 -13.48 -7.26 9.21
C LEU A 323 -14.34 -7.90 10.31
N GLY A 324 -13.75 -8.73 11.16
CA GLY A 324 -14.42 -9.37 12.29
C GLY A 324 -14.70 -8.45 13.49
N SER A 325 -14.07 -7.27 13.55
CA SER A 325 -14.13 -6.37 14.71
C SER A 325 -14.80 -5.01 14.41
N VAL A 326 -15.24 -4.77 13.16
CA VAL A 326 -15.91 -3.52 12.79
C VAL A 326 -17.32 -3.43 13.36
N SER A 327 -17.69 -2.25 13.82
CA SER A 327 -19.05 -1.92 14.27
C SER A 327 -19.82 -1.11 13.21
N VAL A 328 -19.12 -0.53 12.22
CA VAL A 328 -19.68 0.29 11.15
C VAL A 328 -19.03 -0.09 9.85
N ILE A 329 -19.82 -0.30 8.81
CA ILE A 329 -19.37 -0.57 7.44
C ILE A 329 -19.78 0.61 6.58
N CYS A 330 -18.79 1.34 6.04
CA CYS A 330 -19.00 2.37 5.02
C CYS A 330 -18.78 1.72 3.65
N SER A 331 -19.84 1.58 2.87
CA SER A 331 -19.77 0.97 1.54
C SER A 331 -19.99 2.02 0.47
N ASP A 332 -19.19 1.99 -0.59
CA ASP A 332 -19.48 2.72 -1.80
C ASP A 332 -20.70 2.12 -2.52
N LYS A 333 -21.45 2.95 -3.23
CA LYS A 333 -22.62 2.52 -4.00
C LYS A 333 -22.18 1.86 -5.31
N THR A 334 -21.35 2.56 -6.08
CA THR A 334 -21.07 2.23 -7.48
C THR A 334 -20.03 1.13 -7.62
N GLY A 335 -20.37 0.02 -8.28
CA GLY A 335 -19.47 -1.12 -8.44
C GLY A 335 -19.27 -1.98 -7.19
N THR A 336 -19.85 -1.58 -6.03
CA THR A 336 -19.80 -2.31 -4.75
C THR A 336 -21.19 -2.83 -4.38
N LEU A 337 -22.16 -1.95 -4.21
CA LEU A 337 -23.56 -2.31 -3.98
C LEU A 337 -24.32 -2.49 -5.29
N THR A 338 -23.84 -1.90 -6.36
CA THR A 338 -24.37 -2.02 -7.72
C THR A 338 -23.34 -2.66 -8.64
N GLN A 339 -23.78 -3.13 -9.81
CA GLN A 339 -22.92 -3.77 -10.81
C GLN A 339 -22.18 -2.77 -11.72
N ASN A 340 -22.28 -1.47 -11.46
CA ASN A 340 -21.80 -0.41 -12.33
C ASN A 340 -22.29 -0.57 -13.78
N ARG A 341 -23.56 -0.98 -13.93
CA ARG A 341 -24.21 -1.18 -15.23
C ARG A 341 -25.60 -0.59 -15.21
N MET A 342 -25.94 0.10 -16.30
CA MET A 342 -27.31 0.55 -16.56
C MET A 342 -28.09 -0.63 -17.13
N HIS A 343 -29.28 -0.90 -16.57
CA HIS A 343 -30.24 -1.90 -17.07
C HIS A 343 -31.57 -1.24 -17.30
N ALA A 344 -32.15 -1.42 -18.49
CA ALA A 344 -33.49 -0.96 -18.80
C ALA A 344 -34.47 -2.06 -18.45
N GLU A 345 -35.32 -1.83 -17.44
CA GLU A 345 -36.37 -2.76 -17.04
C GLU A 345 -37.65 -2.57 -17.83
N LEU A 346 -37.97 -1.32 -18.21
CA LEU A 346 -39.19 -0.94 -18.88
C LEU A 346 -38.88 0.08 -19.99
N ALA A 347 -39.53 -0.09 -21.13
CA ALA A 347 -39.50 0.87 -22.23
C ALA A 347 -40.92 1.30 -22.59
N LEU A 348 -41.23 2.58 -22.43
CA LEU A 348 -42.52 3.14 -22.86
C LEU A 348 -42.34 3.80 -24.23
N ALA A 349 -43.00 3.27 -25.25
CA ALA A 349 -43.02 3.82 -26.59
C ALA A 349 -44.47 4.04 -27.07
N ALA A 350 -44.80 5.25 -27.49
CA ALA A 350 -46.15 5.62 -27.99
C ALA A 350 -47.29 5.29 -27.00
N GLY A 351 -47.02 5.37 -25.68
CA GLY A 351 -48.04 5.08 -24.64
C GLY A 351 -48.25 3.59 -24.35
N GLN A 352 -47.45 2.70 -24.91
CA GLN A 352 -47.42 1.25 -24.62
C GLN A 352 -46.15 0.85 -23.87
N LEU A 353 -46.30 0.02 -22.84
CA LEU A 353 -45.23 -0.59 -22.05
C LEU A 353 -44.66 -1.82 -22.76
#